data_5b802acd82d636a0c84e2dd7f6f9b0d7
#
_entry.id   5b802acd82d636a0c84e2dd7f6f9b0d7
#
_cell.length_a   1.000
_cell.length_b   1.000
_cell.length_c   1.000
_cell.angle_alpha   90.00
_cell.angle_beta   90.00
_cell.angle_gamma   90.00
#
_symmetry.space_group_name_H-M   'P 1'
#
loop_
_entity.id
_entity.type
_entity.pdbx_description
1 polymer ?
#
loop_
_entity_poly.entity_id
_entity_poly.type
_entity_poly.pdbx_seq_one_letter_code
_entity_poly.pdbx_strand_id
1 'polypeptide(L)'
;MPKINRRAFLRAGVASATALTPLSAAFGQSSSLSDLGAAIVPLPTVTVYTAREIVTLDPEKPSAEAVAVVNSRILLVGSLEDVQRILKGQRHEVDTTFSNHVIVPGFIAQHDHPLLAALTMSSEILSIEDWVLPSGTVLAVKDKKDFIDRLTKAVGRRTDPAEPVVSWGYHPAFYGPLTRQDLDAISSTQPILVWARSCHEMILNSAALE
;
A
#
# COMPACT_ATOMS: atom_id res chain seq x y z
N MET A 1 -6.58 -7.78 31.05
CA MET A 1 -6.46 -6.44 30.42
C MET A 1 -7.58 -5.57 30.98
N PRO A 2 -7.31 -4.41 31.60
CA PRO A 2 -8.37 -3.56 32.15
C PRO A 2 -9.17 -2.92 31.01
N LYS A 3 -10.49 -3.03 31.08
CA LYS A 3 -11.42 -2.39 30.16
C LYS A 3 -11.39 -0.88 30.39
N ILE A 4 -10.88 -0.11 29.42
CA ILE A 4 -10.95 1.35 29.45
C ILE A 4 -12.39 1.78 29.20
N ASN A 5 -13.00 2.37 30.20
CA ASN A 5 -14.40 2.81 30.16
C ASN A 5 -14.46 4.19 29.46
N ARG A 6 -15.47 4.39 28.58
CA ARG A 6 -15.70 5.65 27.82
C ARG A 6 -15.71 6.91 28.67
N ARG A 7 -16.15 6.83 29.94
CA ARG A 7 -16.14 7.95 30.88
C ARG A 7 -14.76 8.35 31.38
N ALA A 8 -13.79 7.40 31.40
CA ALA A 8 -12.40 7.67 31.75
C ALA A 8 -11.67 8.41 30.61
N PHE A 9 -12.02 8.07 29.34
CA PHE A 9 -11.48 8.75 28.17
C PHE A 9 -11.93 10.21 28.06
N LEU A 10 -13.21 10.48 28.35
CA LEU A 10 -13.75 11.85 28.35
C LEU A 10 -13.18 12.71 29.51
N ARG A 11 -12.84 12.12 30.65
CA ARG A 11 -12.19 12.84 31.76
C ARG A 11 -10.72 13.15 31.49
N ALA A 12 -10.00 12.33 30.74
CA ALA A 12 -8.63 12.61 30.33
C ALA A 12 -8.53 13.74 29.28
N GLY A 13 -9.56 13.90 28.44
CA GLY A 13 -9.63 14.98 27.45
C GLY A 13 -9.89 16.38 28.02
N VAL A 14 -10.48 16.46 29.23
CA VAL A 14 -10.78 17.74 29.89
C VAL A 14 -9.61 18.23 30.75
N ALA A 15 -8.69 17.36 31.17
CA ALA A 15 -7.56 17.71 32.01
C ALA A 15 -6.40 18.42 31.26
N SER A 16 -6.41 18.44 29.93
CA SER A 16 -5.38 19.14 29.13
C SER A 16 -5.72 20.59 28.79
N ALA A 17 -6.84 21.12 29.27
CA ALA A 17 -7.31 22.48 28.97
C ALA A 17 -7.01 23.53 30.07
N THR A 18 -6.22 23.18 31.10
CA THR A 18 -5.89 24.11 32.19
C THR A 18 -4.40 24.39 32.31
N ALA A 19 -3.76 24.77 31.21
CA ALA A 19 -2.61 25.66 31.26
C ALA A 19 -3.06 27.08 30.86
N LEU A 20 -3.99 27.63 31.64
CA LEU A 20 -4.23 29.06 31.66
C LEU A 20 -3.06 29.71 32.43
N THR A 21 -2.00 30.07 31.70
CA THR A 21 -1.11 31.14 32.14
C THR A 21 -1.95 32.38 32.37
N PRO A 22 -1.69 33.16 33.45
CA PRO A 22 -2.52 34.31 33.79
C PRO A 22 -2.51 35.32 32.66
N LEU A 23 -3.68 35.54 32.06
CA LEU A 23 -3.96 36.52 31.00
C LEU A 23 -3.80 37.96 31.47
N SER A 24 -3.34 38.17 32.71
CA SER A 24 -3.26 39.48 33.34
C SER A 24 -2.00 40.33 32.96
N ALA A 25 -1.05 39.72 32.22
CA ALA A 25 0.16 40.46 31.78
C ALA A 25 0.07 40.99 30.33
N ALA A 26 -1.00 40.74 29.60
CA ALA A 26 -1.15 41.08 28.17
C ALA A 26 -2.05 42.33 27.89
N PHE A 27 -2.64 42.92 28.93
CA PHE A 27 -3.55 44.07 28.75
C PHE A 27 -2.85 45.44 28.80
N GLY A 28 -1.57 45.49 28.53
CA GLY A 28 -0.80 46.74 28.51
C GLY A 28 -0.56 47.37 27.11
N GLN A 29 -0.97 46.71 26.02
CA GLN A 29 -0.89 47.29 24.68
C GLN A 29 -2.31 47.25 24.05
N SER A 30 -2.75 48.38 23.53
CA SER A 30 -4.00 48.49 22.74
C SER A 30 -3.91 47.62 21.49
N SER A 31 -4.22 46.34 21.63
CA SER A 31 -4.40 45.47 20.48
C SER A 31 -5.58 45.99 19.67
N SER A 32 -5.35 46.36 18.43
CA SER A 32 -6.45 46.82 17.57
C SER A 32 -7.40 45.65 17.31
N LEU A 33 -8.68 45.95 17.04
CA LEU A 33 -9.65 44.93 16.63
C LEU A 33 -9.18 44.14 15.40
N SER A 34 -8.30 44.72 14.57
CA SER A 34 -7.63 44.07 13.46
C SER A 34 -6.64 42.96 13.92
N ASP A 35 -5.94 43.16 15.05
CA ASP A 35 -5.00 42.14 15.58
C ASP A 35 -5.75 40.96 16.18
N LEU A 36 -6.93 41.20 16.78
CA LEU A 36 -7.85 40.15 17.23
C LEU A 36 -8.44 39.40 16.02
N GLY A 37 -8.78 40.10 14.94
CA GLY A 37 -9.26 39.50 13.70
C GLY A 37 -8.22 38.59 13.04
N ALA A 38 -6.93 38.97 13.10
CA ALA A 38 -5.82 38.17 12.56
C ALA A 38 -5.51 36.93 13.42
N ALA A 39 -5.87 36.95 14.70
CA ALA A 39 -5.69 35.80 15.61
C ALA A 39 -6.81 34.76 15.52
N ILE A 40 -7.91 35.04 14.79
CA ILE A 40 -8.98 34.07 14.55
C ILE A 40 -8.45 33.07 13.51
N VAL A 41 -7.97 31.91 13.97
CA VAL A 41 -7.64 30.79 13.10
C VAL A 41 -8.94 30.33 12.44
N PRO A 42 -9.07 30.34 11.10
CA PRO A 42 -10.27 29.85 10.43
C PRO A 42 -10.53 28.42 10.88
N LEU A 43 -11.77 28.12 11.28
CA LEU A 43 -12.15 26.73 11.56
C LEU A 43 -11.85 25.88 10.33
N PRO A 44 -11.21 24.73 10.50
CA PRO A 44 -10.86 23.88 9.38
C PRO A 44 -12.13 23.46 8.62
N THR A 45 -12.08 23.52 7.30
CA THR A 45 -13.18 23.03 6.46
C THR A 45 -13.22 21.51 6.54
N VAL A 46 -14.40 20.94 6.77
CA VAL A 46 -14.63 19.51 6.70
C VAL A 46 -14.83 19.12 5.24
N THR A 47 -14.08 18.16 4.73
CA THR A 47 -14.31 17.58 3.39
C THR A 47 -15.09 16.28 3.54
N VAL A 48 -16.22 16.18 2.85
CA VAL A 48 -17.06 14.99 2.79
C VAL A 48 -16.82 14.29 1.45
N TYR A 49 -16.07 13.21 1.46
CA TYR A 49 -15.88 12.37 0.27
C TYR A 49 -17.06 11.43 0.12
N THR A 50 -17.63 11.37 -1.10
CA THR A 50 -18.66 10.40 -1.45
C THR A 50 -18.08 9.28 -2.30
N ALA A 51 -18.57 8.05 -2.10
CA ALA A 51 -18.13 6.88 -2.87
C ALA A 51 -19.34 6.00 -3.22
N ARG A 52 -19.17 5.15 -4.22
CA ARG A 52 -20.14 4.09 -4.52
C ARG A 52 -20.32 3.16 -3.31
N GLU A 53 -19.23 2.91 -2.60
CA GLU A 53 -19.18 2.14 -1.38
C GLU A 53 -17.95 2.51 -0.57
N ILE A 54 -18.08 2.58 0.74
CA ILE A 54 -16.97 2.69 1.69
C ILE A 54 -17.01 1.46 2.57
N VAL A 55 -16.01 0.58 2.45
CA VAL A 55 -15.84 -0.60 3.30
C VAL A 55 -15.30 -0.13 4.65
N THR A 56 -16.08 -0.30 5.71
CA THR A 56 -15.72 0.23 7.04
C THR A 56 -14.92 -0.74 7.90
N LEU A 57 -14.99 -2.04 7.60
CA LEU A 57 -14.51 -3.15 8.43
C LEU A 57 -15.18 -3.20 9.83
N ASP A 58 -16.28 -2.46 10.03
CA ASP A 58 -17.12 -2.52 11.23
C ASP A 58 -18.24 -3.56 11.00
N PRO A 59 -18.30 -4.66 11.77
CA PRO A 59 -19.33 -5.68 11.59
C PRO A 59 -20.77 -5.16 11.75
N GLU A 60 -20.97 -4.11 12.54
CA GLU A 60 -22.31 -3.52 12.76
C GLU A 60 -22.71 -2.58 11.60
N LYS A 61 -21.73 -2.02 10.89
CA LYS A 61 -21.94 -1.12 9.75
C LYS A 61 -20.89 -1.37 8.66
N PRO A 62 -20.95 -2.50 7.95
CA PRO A 62 -19.88 -2.93 7.05
C PRO A 62 -19.68 -2.01 5.84
N SER A 63 -20.69 -1.21 5.49
CA SER A 63 -20.67 -0.33 4.31
C SER A 63 -21.21 1.06 4.63
N ALA A 64 -20.72 2.07 3.92
CA ALA A 64 -21.13 3.46 4.00
C ALA A 64 -21.06 4.13 2.62
N GLU A 65 -21.60 5.36 2.49
CA GLU A 65 -21.62 6.14 1.23
C GLU A 65 -20.75 7.39 1.31
N ALA A 66 -20.51 7.88 2.54
CA ALA A 66 -19.78 9.12 2.76
C ALA A 66 -18.83 9.02 3.97
N VAL A 67 -17.69 9.70 3.85
CA VAL A 67 -16.72 9.90 4.93
C VAL A 67 -16.37 11.38 5.04
N ALA A 68 -16.54 11.95 6.23
CA ALA A 68 -16.16 13.31 6.53
C ALA A 68 -14.76 13.34 7.15
N VAL A 69 -13.89 14.16 6.61
CA VAL A 69 -12.47 14.29 7.01
C VAL A 69 -12.16 15.73 7.39
N VAL A 70 -11.46 15.93 8.48
CA VAL A 70 -10.92 17.21 8.93
C VAL A 70 -9.51 17.03 9.48
N ASN A 71 -8.58 17.88 9.07
CA ASN A 71 -7.17 17.81 9.50
C ASN A 71 -6.56 16.39 9.40
N SER A 72 -6.79 15.72 8.26
CA SER A 72 -6.33 14.34 8.00
C SER A 72 -6.88 13.29 8.98
N ARG A 73 -8.01 13.57 9.63
CA ARG A 73 -8.69 12.63 10.53
C ARG A 73 -10.13 12.39 10.08
N ILE A 74 -10.56 11.15 10.15
CA ILE A 74 -11.96 10.78 9.92
C ILE A 74 -12.78 11.29 11.09
N LEU A 75 -13.81 12.09 10.77
CA LEU A 75 -14.75 12.66 11.72
C LEU A 75 -16.04 11.82 11.81
N LEU A 76 -16.59 11.46 10.65
CA LEU A 76 -17.84 10.71 10.50
C LEU A 76 -17.74 9.75 9.31
N VAL A 77 -18.44 8.61 9.43
CA VAL A 77 -18.65 7.65 8.33
C VAL A 77 -20.12 7.20 8.38
N GLY A 78 -20.81 7.19 7.24
CA GLY A 78 -22.20 6.76 7.20
C GLY A 78 -22.86 7.01 5.84
N SER A 79 -24.21 7.07 5.83
CA SER A 79 -24.94 7.55 4.66
C SER A 79 -24.61 9.02 4.41
N LEU A 80 -24.72 9.47 3.16
CA LEU A 80 -24.49 10.88 2.84
C LEU A 80 -25.48 11.78 3.61
N GLU A 81 -26.74 11.35 3.73
CA GLU A 81 -27.78 12.07 4.45
C GLU A 81 -27.42 12.26 5.94
N ASP A 82 -27.01 11.20 6.62
CA ASP A 82 -26.62 11.26 8.02
C ASP A 82 -25.43 12.17 8.25
N VAL A 83 -24.40 12.07 7.40
CA VAL A 83 -23.21 12.90 7.48
C VAL A 83 -23.58 14.38 7.30
N GLN A 84 -24.38 14.71 6.30
CA GLN A 84 -24.82 16.08 6.05
C GLN A 84 -25.72 16.61 7.18
N ARG A 85 -26.61 15.77 7.73
CA ARG A 85 -27.47 16.13 8.86
C ARG A 85 -26.66 16.47 10.11
N ILE A 86 -25.59 15.72 10.39
CA ILE A 86 -24.73 15.96 11.55
C ILE A 86 -23.88 17.22 11.33
N LEU A 87 -23.42 17.46 10.11
CA LEU A 87 -22.62 18.63 9.75
C LEU A 87 -23.45 19.91 9.50
N LYS A 88 -24.77 19.85 9.73
CA LYS A 88 -25.65 21.02 9.57
C LYS A 88 -25.16 22.19 10.42
N GLY A 89 -24.90 23.33 9.77
CA GLY A 89 -24.35 24.54 10.40
C GLY A 89 -22.82 24.57 10.52
N GLN A 90 -22.13 23.51 10.16
CA GLN A 90 -20.66 23.49 10.04
C GLN A 90 -20.25 23.75 8.59
N ARG A 91 -19.14 24.49 8.43
CA ARG A 91 -18.57 24.70 7.10
C ARG A 91 -18.01 23.37 6.58
N HIS A 92 -18.58 22.88 5.48
CA HIS A 92 -18.10 21.67 4.82
C HIS A 92 -18.25 21.79 3.30
N GLU A 93 -17.50 20.98 2.60
CA GLU A 93 -17.58 20.80 1.15
C GLU A 93 -17.79 19.31 0.85
N VAL A 94 -18.50 19.00 -0.23
CA VAL A 94 -18.71 17.63 -0.70
C VAL A 94 -17.83 17.38 -1.92
N ASP A 95 -16.93 16.43 -1.80
CA ASP A 95 -16.05 15.97 -2.88
C ASP A 95 -16.60 14.68 -3.48
N THR A 96 -16.93 14.69 -4.76
CA THR A 96 -17.51 13.57 -5.51
C THR A 96 -16.48 12.82 -6.35
N THR A 97 -15.19 13.11 -6.21
CA THR A 97 -14.09 12.49 -6.98
C THR A 97 -14.16 10.96 -6.95
N PHE A 98 -14.58 10.38 -5.83
CA PHE A 98 -14.66 8.93 -5.63
C PHE A 98 -16.07 8.35 -5.78
N SER A 99 -17.06 9.11 -6.27
CA SER A 99 -18.48 8.68 -6.34
C SER A 99 -18.70 7.35 -7.07
N ASN A 100 -17.85 7.00 -8.03
CA ASN A 100 -17.89 5.75 -8.79
C ASN A 100 -16.87 4.70 -8.29
N HIS A 101 -16.18 4.95 -7.19
CA HIS A 101 -15.12 4.09 -6.65
C HIS A 101 -15.54 3.44 -5.33
N VAL A 102 -14.80 2.42 -4.94
CA VAL A 102 -14.86 1.84 -3.59
C VAL A 102 -13.71 2.40 -2.76
N ILE A 103 -14.01 2.99 -1.61
CA ILE A 103 -13.02 3.42 -0.63
C ILE A 103 -12.84 2.30 0.38
N VAL A 104 -11.60 1.92 0.64
CA VAL A 104 -11.23 0.93 1.65
C VAL A 104 -10.26 1.54 2.66
N PRO A 105 -10.19 1.06 3.90
CA PRO A 105 -9.14 1.43 4.83
C PRO A 105 -7.75 1.12 4.26
N GLY A 106 -6.75 1.91 4.66
CA GLY A 106 -5.37 1.63 4.28
C GLY A 106 -4.93 0.24 4.74
N PHE A 107 -4.24 -0.47 3.87
CA PHE A 107 -3.74 -1.81 4.20
C PHE A 107 -2.65 -1.74 5.28
N ILE A 108 -2.77 -2.62 6.28
CA ILE A 108 -1.76 -2.79 7.33
C ILE A 108 -1.12 -4.16 7.12
N ALA A 109 0.11 -4.16 6.63
CA ALA A 109 0.88 -5.38 6.49
C ALA A 109 1.49 -5.76 7.84
N GLN A 110 1.08 -6.91 8.38
CA GLN A 110 1.66 -7.46 9.61
C GLN A 110 2.98 -8.18 9.35
N HIS A 111 3.11 -8.75 8.16
CA HIS A 111 4.31 -9.39 7.64
C HIS A 111 4.35 -9.21 6.13
N ASP A 112 5.32 -8.46 5.62
CA ASP A 112 5.44 -8.17 4.19
C ASP A 112 6.91 -8.00 3.79
N HIS A 113 7.20 -8.41 2.54
CA HIS A 113 8.49 -8.24 1.89
C HIS A 113 8.30 -7.46 0.58
N PRO A 114 7.96 -6.18 0.61
CA PRO A 114 7.57 -5.43 -0.58
C PRO A 114 8.68 -5.35 -1.64
N LEU A 115 9.94 -5.23 -1.21
CA LEU A 115 11.08 -5.24 -2.14
C LEU A 115 11.24 -6.62 -2.81
N LEU A 116 11.12 -7.70 -2.04
CA LEU A 116 11.20 -9.06 -2.56
C LEU A 116 10.06 -9.35 -3.54
N ALA A 117 8.84 -8.95 -3.21
CA ALA A 117 7.68 -9.05 -4.09
C ALA A 117 7.89 -8.28 -5.40
N ALA A 118 8.38 -7.04 -5.33
CA ALA A 118 8.67 -6.22 -6.50
C ALA A 118 9.73 -6.87 -7.42
N LEU A 119 10.83 -7.39 -6.85
CA LEU A 119 11.87 -8.08 -7.60
C LEU A 119 11.34 -9.35 -8.26
N THR A 120 10.56 -10.16 -7.53
CA THR A 120 9.92 -11.37 -8.06
C THR A 120 8.99 -11.03 -9.22
N MET A 121 8.12 -10.03 -9.05
CA MET A 121 7.17 -9.62 -10.10
C MET A 121 7.85 -8.98 -11.32
N SER A 122 9.08 -8.47 -11.17
CA SER A 122 9.88 -7.91 -12.25
C SER A 122 10.71 -8.96 -13.00
N SER A 123 10.74 -10.20 -12.49
CA SER A 123 11.47 -11.31 -13.09
C SER A 123 10.57 -12.19 -13.97
N GLU A 124 11.18 -13.11 -14.73
CA GLU A 124 10.45 -14.19 -15.39
C GLU A 124 10.01 -15.20 -14.33
N ILE A 125 8.72 -15.28 -14.03
CA ILE A 125 8.22 -16.21 -13.02
C ILE A 125 8.15 -17.61 -13.61
N LEU A 126 9.01 -18.51 -13.15
CA LEU A 126 9.13 -19.90 -13.56
C LEU A 126 8.98 -20.78 -12.31
N SER A 127 7.78 -20.83 -11.75
CA SER A 127 7.46 -21.44 -10.45
C SER A 127 6.71 -22.77 -10.57
N ILE A 128 6.69 -23.51 -9.48
CA ILE A 128 5.97 -24.80 -9.35
C ILE A 128 4.45 -24.64 -9.18
N GLU A 129 3.97 -23.42 -8.93
CA GLU A 129 2.55 -23.06 -8.82
C GLU A 129 2.15 -21.98 -9.81
N ASP A 130 0.84 -21.90 -10.09
CA ASP A 130 0.27 -20.81 -10.87
C ASP A 130 0.35 -19.49 -10.09
N TRP A 131 0.74 -18.42 -10.79
CA TRP A 131 0.79 -17.07 -10.23
C TRP A 131 -0.25 -16.18 -10.89
N VAL A 132 -1.19 -15.68 -10.09
CA VAL A 132 -2.20 -14.71 -10.54
C VAL A 132 -1.67 -13.31 -10.30
N LEU A 133 -1.31 -12.62 -11.37
CA LEU A 133 -0.77 -11.27 -11.38
C LEU A 133 -1.79 -10.28 -11.95
N PRO A 134 -1.65 -8.98 -11.70
CA PRO A 134 -2.48 -7.96 -12.36
C PRO A 134 -2.41 -8.01 -13.90
N SER A 135 -1.27 -8.49 -14.45
CA SER A 135 -1.05 -8.66 -15.90
C SER A 135 -1.62 -9.95 -16.48
N GLY A 136 -2.11 -10.87 -15.66
CA GLY A 136 -2.62 -12.18 -16.07
C GLY A 136 -2.03 -13.32 -15.27
N THR A 137 -2.43 -14.56 -15.59
CA THR A 137 -1.95 -15.76 -14.90
C THR A 137 -0.72 -16.32 -15.59
N VAL A 138 0.34 -16.53 -14.80
CA VAL A 138 1.53 -17.29 -15.20
C VAL A 138 1.34 -18.72 -14.70
N LEU A 139 1.25 -19.68 -15.62
CA LEU A 139 1.02 -21.09 -15.28
C LEU A 139 2.26 -21.72 -14.68
N ALA A 140 2.06 -22.68 -13.79
CA ALA A 140 3.10 -23.50 -13.19
C ALA A 140 3.99 -24.16 -14.24
N VAL A 141 5.26 -24.27 -13.93
CA VAL A 141 6.25 -25.02 -14.71
C VAL A 141 6.11 -26.49 -14.36
N LYS A 142 6.03 -27.37 -15.37
CA LYS A 142 5.68 -28.79 -15.17
C LYS A 142 6.87 -29.65 -14.76
N ASP A 143 8.05 -29.39 -15.36
CA ASP A 143 9.25 -30.18 -15.17
C ASP A 143 10.50 -29.38 -15.61
N LYS A 144 11.69 -29.98 -15.49
CA LYS A 144 12.96 -29.36 -15.91
C LYS A 144 12.97 -28.97 -17.39
N LYS A 145 12.37 -29.77 -18.26
CA LYS A 145 12.33 -29.48 -19.69
C LYS A 145 11.49 -28.22 -19.97
N ASP A 146 10.30 -28.14 -19.38
CA ASP A 146 9.42 -26.97 -19.49
C ASP A 146 10.10 -25.71 -18.90
N PHE A 147 10.84 -25.88 -17.78
CA PHE A 147 11.64 -24.78 -17.20
C PHE A 147 12.68 -24.26 -18.20
N ILE A 148 13.49 -25.13 -18.77
CA ILE A 148 14.53 -24.75 -19.74
C ILE A 148 13.90 -24.15 -21.00
N ASP A 149 12.82 -24.75 -21.52
CA ASP A 149 12.12 -24.25 -22.71
C ASP A 149 11.57 -22.81 -22.50
N ARG A 150 10.99 -22.56 -21.33
CA ARG A 150 10.46 -21.22 -21.00
C ARG A 150 11.59 -20.20 -20.76
N LEU A 151 12.64 -20.59 -20.07
CA LEU A 151 13.82 -19.74 -19.88
C LEU A 151 14.49 -19.40 -21.20
N THR A 152 14.64 -20.37 -22.11
CA THR A 152 15.16 -20.17 -23.47
C THR A 152 14.30 -19.16 -24.25
N LYS A 153 12.97 -19.28 -24.17
CA LYS A 153 12.04 -18.31 -24.77
C LYS A 153 12.20 -16.92 -24.17
N ALA A 154 12.42 -16.81 -22.85
CA ALA A 154 12.63 -15.54 -22.18
C ALA A 154 13.93 -14.86 -22.68
N VAL A 155 15.00 -15.62 -22.80
CA VAL A 155 16.28 -15.16 -23.41
C VAL A 155 16.06 -14.70 -24.84
N GLY A 156 15.37 -15.50 -25.67
CA GLY A 156 15.10 -15.17 -27.07
C GLY A 156 14.20 -13.94 -27.30
N ARG A 157 13.51 -13.44 -26.28
CA ARG A 157 12.73 -12.19 -26.35
C ARG A 157 13.58 -10.92 -26.13
N ARG A 158 14.79 -11.07 -25.62
CA ARG A 158 15.68 -9.92 -25.38
C ARG A 158 16.33 -9.47 -26.69
N THR A 159 16.33 -8.18 -26.91
CA THR A 159 16.96 -7.57 -28.11
C THR A 159 18.34 -7.02 -27.80
N ASP A 160 18.61 -6.68 -26.56
CA ASP A 160 19.92 -6.24 -26.06
C ASP A 160 20.63 -7.43 -25.40
N PRO A 161 21.79 -7.90 -25.94
CA PRO A 161 22.53 -9.00 -25.34
C PRO A 161 23.16 -8.66 -23.98
N ALA A 162 23.24 -7.38 -23.62
CA ALA A 162 23.73 -6.94 -22.31
C ALA A 162 22.60 -6.91 -21.24
N GLU A 163 21.32 -6.97 -21.65
CA GLU A 163 20.20 -6.96 -20.72
C GLU A 163 20.06 -8.32 -20.02
N PRO A 164 20.21 -8.38 -18.69
CA PRO A 164 20.14 -9.67 -17.98
C PRO A 164 18.73 -10.26 -18.01
N VAL A 165 18.65 -11.58 -18.15
CA VAL A 165 17.41 -12.34 -17.94
C VAL A 165 17.42 -12.87 -16.53
N VAL A 166 16.54 -12.33 -15.69
CA VAL A 166 16.34 -12.78 -14.31
C VAL A 166 15.07 -13.62 -14.26
N SER A 167 15.16 -14.86 -13.78
CA SER A 167 13.99 -15.68 -13.49
C SER A 167 13.91 -16.00 -12.00
N TRP A 168 12.69 -16.12 -11.48
CA TRP A 168 12.42 -16.54 -10.11
C TRP A 168 11.51 -17.77 -10.08
N GLY A 169 11.71 -18.61 -9.06
CA GLY A 169 10.82 -19.72 -8.76
C GLY A 169 11.42 -21.10 -8.95
N TYR A 170 12.70 -21.19 -9.37
CA TYR A 170 13.40 -22.48 -9.51
C TYR A 170 13.39 -23.26 -8.18
N HIS A 171 13.07 -24.57 -8.27
CA HIS A 171 13.03 -25.44 -7.11
C HIS A 171 13.73 -26.77 -7.42
N PRO A 172 14.90 -27.05 -6.82
CA PRO A 172 15.72 -28.21 -7.19
C PRO A 172 15.05 -29.58 -6.92
N ALA A 173 14.17 -29.67 -5.92
CA ALA A 173 13.46 -30.91 -5.63
C ALA A 173 12.39 -31.26 -6.68
N PHE A 174 11.91 -30.25 -7.46
CA PHE A 174 10.91 -30.47 -8.52
C PHE A 174 11.53 -30.58 -9.90
N TYR A 175 12.57 -29.76 -10.18
CA TYR A 175 13.16 -29.67 -11.51
C TYR A 175 14.50 -30.41 -11.61
N GLY A 176 15.00 -30.98 -10.50
CA GLY A 176 16.34 -31.57 -10.45
C GLY A 176 17.46 -30.52 -10.43
N PRO A 177 18.72 -30.93 -10.50
CA PRO A 177 19.85 -30.00 -10.47
C PRO A 177 19.89 -29.11 -11.74
N LEU A 178 20.23 -27.84 -11.56
CA LEU A 178 20.51 -26.88 -12.62
C LEU A 178 21.94 -26.38 -12.44
N THR A 179 22.72 -26.41 -13.48
CA THR A 179 24.14 -26.04 -13.44
C THR A 179 24.42 -24.81 -14.31
N ARG A 180 25.58 -24.18 -14.12
CA ARG A 180 26.06 -23.12 -14.99
C ARG A 180 26.09 -23.58 -16.45
N GLN A 181 26.56 -24.80 -16.71
CA GLN A 181 26.65 -25.37 -18.04
C GLN A 181 25.28 -25.53 -18.71
N ASP A 182 24.23 -25.87 -17.94
CA ASP A 182 22.87 -25.90 -18.46
C ASP A 182 22.43 -24.50 -18.94
N LEU A 183 22.80 -23.44 -18.22
CA LEU A 183 22.49 -22.05 -18.58
C LEU A 183 23.37 -21.53 -19.72
N ASP A 184 24.65 -21.90 -19.75
CA ASP A 184 25.56 -21.56 -20.85
C ASP A 184 25.11 -22.20 -22.18
N ALA A 185 24.47 -23.37 -22.12
CA ALA A 185 23.87 -24.00 -23.29
C ALA A 185 22.66 -23.24 -23.85
N ILE A 186 21.99 -22.40 -23.03
CA ILE A 186 20.90 -21.52 -23.47
C ILE A 186 21.50 -20.26 -24.13
N SER A 187 22.45 -19.62 -23.45
CA SER A 187 23.20 -18.48 -24.01
C SER A 187 24.56 -18.35 -23.32
N SER A 188 25.62 -18.22 -24.13
CA SER A 188 26.96 -17.91 -23.64
C SER A 188 27.29 -16.41 -23.61
N THR A 189 26.40 -15.56 -24.12
CA THR A 189 26.61 -14.11 -24.24
C THR A 189 25.62 -13.27 -23.48
N GLN A 190 24.39 -13.74 -23.30
CA GLN A 190 23.38 -13.03 -22.54
C GLN A 190 23.45 -13.44 -21.06
N PRO A 191 23.55 -12.49 -20.11
CA PRO A 191 23.54 -12.80 -18.68
C PRO A 191 22.22 -13.46 -18.27
N ILE A 192 22.31 -14.65 -17.64
CA ILE A 192 21.16 -15.41 -17.14
C ILE A 192 21.33 -15.62 -15.64
N LEU A 193 20.33 -15.20 -14.87
CA LEU A 193 20.25 -15.36 -13.42
C LEU A 193 18.99 -16.14 -13.08
N VAL A 194 19.15 -17.31 -12.52
CA VAL A 194 18.04 -18.13 -12.03
C VAL A 194 18.00 -18.04 -10.51
N TRP A 195 16.97 -17.38 -10.00
CA TRP A 195 16.78 -17.19 -8.57
C TRP A 195 15.89 -18.28 -8.02
N ALA A 196 16.41 -19.01 -7.03
CA ALA A 196 15.66 -20.08 -6.39
C ALA A 196 14.43 -19.55 -5.64
N ARG A 197 13.38 -20.36 -5.59
CA ARG A 197 12.13 -20.06 -4.86
C ARG A 197 12.37 -19.79 -3.37
N SER A 198 13.39 -20.41 -2.79
CA SER A 198 13.82 -20.16 -1.43
C SER A 198 14.38 -18.75 -1.18
N CYS A 199 14.70 -18.03 -2.25
CA CYS A 199 15.37 -16.73 -2.22
C CYS A 199 16.82 -16.75 -1.66
N HIS A 200 17.39 -17.92 -1.38
CA HIS A 200 18.73 -18.08 -0.78
C HIS A 200 19.82 -18.45 -1.79
N GLU A 201 19.44 -18.81 -3.01
CA GLU A 201 20.37 -19.28 -4.02
C GLU A 201 20.10 -18.60 -5.36
N MET A 202 21.18 -18.26 -6.06
CA MET A 202 21.17 -17.85 -7.46
C MET A 202 22.11 -18.74 -8.26
N ILE A 203 21.64 -19.22 -9.40
CA ILE A 203 22.43 -19.95 -10.39
C ILE A 203 22.66 -18.99 -11.57
N LEU A 204 23.92 -18.79 -11.92
CA LEU A 204 24.33 -17.86 -12.95
C LEU A 204 25.02 -18.60 -14.09
N ASN A 205 24.84 -18.14 -15.33
CA ASN A 205 25.66 -18.57 -16.43
C ASN A 205 27.01 -17.82 -16.43
N SER A 206 27.91 -18.18 -17.34
CA SER A 206 29.24 -17.57 -17.43
C SER A 206 29.18 -16.07 -17.77
N ALA A 207 28.29 -15.66 -18.65
CA ALA A 207 28.11 -14.26 -19.03
C ALA A 207 27.58 -13.37 -17.87
N ALA A 208 26.90 -13.94 -16.89
CA ALA A 208 26.42 -13.19 -15.71
C ALA A 208 27.49 -13.02 -14.63
N LEU A 209 28.68 -13.64 -14.79
CA LEU A 209 29.82 -13.57 -13.86
C LEU A 209 30.94 -12.61 -14.35
N GLU A 210 30.86 -12.15 -15.59
CA GLU A 210 31.77 -11.16 -16.20
C GLU A 210 31.26 -9.73 -15.93
#